data_017e575381799d9fcf13127be2ca506e
#
_entry.id   017e575381799d9fcf13127be2ca506e
#
_cell.length_a   1.000
_cell.length_b   1.000
_cell.length_c   1.000
_cell.angle_alpha   90.00
_cell.angle_beta   90.00
_cell.angle_gamma   90.00
#
_symmetry.space_group_name_H-M   'P 1'
#
loop_
_entity.id
_entity.type
_entity.pdbx_description
1 polymer ?
#
loop_
_entity_poly.entity_id
_entity_poly.type
_entity_poly.pdbx_seq_one_letter_code
_entity_poly.pdbx_strand_id
1 'polypeptide(L)'
;RNLISDLKLEVQTGRKNTIKLIFDGEQSDIPYVSVLTRKFNIDINILGGAIDTLSNDNKVGHLVLEIEADEILEVIEWLKGHKLGVEVIN
;
A
#
# COMPACT_ATOMS: atom_id res chain seq x y z
N ARG A 1 8.82 15.52 -15.16
CA ARG A 1 8.07 15.68 -13.93
C ARG A 1 8.39 14.55 -12.96
N ASN A 2 8.59 14.89 -11.72
CA ASN A 2 9.02 13.95 -10.69
C ASN A 2 7.82 13.29 -10.03
N LEU A 3 7.78 11.95 -10.01
CA LEU A 3 6.67 11.20 -9.40
C LEU A 3 6.55 11.47 -7.89
N ILE A 4 7.67 11.66 -7.21
CA ILE A 4 7.67 11.97 -5.78
C ILE A 4 7.00 13.32 -5.54
N SER A 5 7.24 14.29 -6.40
CA SER A 5 6.57 15.60 -6.29
C SER A 5 5.06 15.47 -6.49
N ASP A 6 4.62 14.62 -7.42
CA ASP A 6 3.19 14.37 -7.62
C ASP A 6 2.58 13.72 -6.38
N LEU A 7 3.26 12.75 -5.79
CA LEU A 7 2.78 12.11 -4.57
C LEU A 7 2.70 13.11 -3.40
N LYS A 8 3.63 14.04 -3.30
CA LYS A 8 3.60 15.06 -2.26
C LYS A 8 2.40 15.99 -2.38
N LEU A 9 1.86 16.17 -3.59
CA LEU A 9 0.65 16.95 -3.80
C LEU A 9 -0.60 16.19 -3.39
N GLU A 10 -0.57 14.86 -3.47
CA GLU A 10 -1.72 14.01 -3.19
C GLU A 10 -1.79 13.56 -1.74
N VAL A 11 -0.66 13.25 -1.12
CA VAL A 11 -0.62 12.76 0.26
C VAL A 11 -0.38 13.93 1.23
N GLN A 12 -0.89 13.79 2.44
CA GLN A 12 -0.74 14.80 3.47
C GLN A 12 -0.11 14.18 4.71
N THR A 13 1.09 14.61 5.04
CA THR A 13 1.79 14.13 6.24
C THR A 13 1.02 14.50 7.50
N GLY A 14 1.06 13.62 8.48
CA GLY A 14 0.34 13.82 9.73
C GLY A 14 -1.16 13.63 9.63
N ARG A 15 -1.66 13.23 8.47
CA ARG A 15 -3.07 12.96 8.24
C ARG A 15 -3.26 11.56 7.71
N LYS A 16 -4.52 11.10 7.74
CA LYS A 16 -4.89 9.82 7.18
C LYS A 16 -4.92 9.91 5.66
N ASN A 17 -4.17 9.03 5.03
CA ASN A 17 -4.17 8.91 3.58
C ASN A 17 -4.77 7.56 3.20
N THR A 18 -5.56 7.54 2.13
CA THR A 18 -6.15 6.31 1.62
C THR A 18 -5.38 5.87 0.38
N ILE A 19 -4.86 4.66 0.42
CA ILE A 19 -4.16 4.10 -0.73
C ILE A 19 -4.78 2.77 -1.12
N LYS A 20 -4.68 2.46 -2.41
CA LYS A 20 -5.07 1.17 -2.93
C LYS A 20 -3.80 0.39 -3.26
N LEU A 21 -3.66 -0.75 -2.62
CA LEU A 21 -2.52 -1.64 -2.80
C LEU A 21 -2.93 -2.77 -3.73
N ILE A 22 -2.20 -2.93 -4.82
CA ILE A 22 -2.50 -3.95 -5.84
C ILE A 22 -1.37 -4.96 -5.85
N PHE A 23 -1.73 -6.23 -5.79
CA PHE A 23 -0.73 -7.31 -5.77
C PHE A 23 -1.16 -8.49 -6.62
N ASP A 24 -0.18 -9.29 -7.02
CA ASP A 24 -0.41 -10.52 -7.75
C ASP A 24 0.36 -11.68 -7.10
N GLY A 25 0.29 -12.84 -7.74
CA GLY A 25 0.66 -14.12 -7.16
C GLY A 25 1.92 -14.16 -6.29
N GLU A 26 3.02 -13.59 -6.76
CA GLU A 26 4.29 -13.70 -6.04
C GLU A 26 4.33 -12.87 -4.77
N GLN A 27 3.63 -11.74 -4.74
CA GLN A 27 3.62 -10.87 -3.59
C GLN A 27 2.60 -11.28 -2.53
N SER A 28 1.68 -12.18 -2.87
CA SER A 28 0.54 -12.47 -2.00
C SER A 28 0.91 -13.16 -0.68
N ASP A 29 2.08 -13.76 -0.59
CA ASP A 29 2.52 -14.48 0.61
C ASP A 29 3.16 -13.58 1.66
N ILE A 30 3.43 -12.33 1.32
CA ILE A 30 4.06 -11.39 2.25
C ILE A 30 2.97 -10.68 3.05
N PRO A 31 3.04 -10.69 4.39
CA PRO A 31 2.05 -10.01 5.22
C PRO A 31 2.34 -8.50 5.26
N TYR A 32 2.04 -7.80 4.17
CA TYR A 32 2.42 -6.39 3.99
C TYR A 32 1.92 -5.46 5.09
N VAL A 33 0.66 -5.61 5.49
CA VAL A 33 0.11 -4.74 6.54
C VAL A 33 0.89 -4.91 7.84
N SER A 34 1.15 -6.16 8.22
CA SER A 34 1.90 -6.46 9.43
C SER A 34 3.34 -5.96 9.35
N VAL A 35 3.98 -6.15 8.21
CA VAL A 35 5.36 -5.68 8.01
C VAL A 35 5.43 -4.16 8.08
N LEU A 36 4.49 -3.46 7.43
CA LEU A 36 4.45 -2.00 7.44
C LEU A 36 4.24 -1.45 8.85
N THR A 37 3.31 -2.03 9.60
CA THR A 37 3.04 -1.55 10.96
C THR A 37 4.26 -1.69 11.86
N ARG A 38 5.01 -2.77 11.71
CA ARG A 38 6.22 -3.00 12.52
C ARG A 38 7.39 -2.14 12.04
N LYS A 39 7.59 -2.07 10.72
CA LYS A 39 8.75 -1.38 10.16
C LYS A 39 8.67 0.13 10.37
N PHE A 40 7.50 0.71 10.16
CA PHE A 40 7.30 2.15 10.22
C PHE A 40 6.63 2.61 11.52
N ASN A 41 6.23 1.68 12.37
CA ASN A 41 5.53 1.97 13.63
C ASN A 41 4.31 2.86 13.39
N ILE A 42 3.43 2.42 12.49
CA ILE A 42 2.26 3.17 12.05
C ILE A 42 0.99 2.35 12.26
N ASP A 43 -0.13 3.04 12.28
CA ASP A 43 -1.44 2.41 12.33
C ASP A 43 -2.04 2.34 10.93
N ILE A 44 -2.62 1.19 10.61
CA ILE A 44 -3.24 0.97 9.31
C ILE A 44 -4.64 0.40 9.52
N ASN A 45 -5.64 1.03 8.89
CA ASN A 45 -6.98 0.49 8.80
C ASN A 45 -7.19 -0.12 7.42
N ILE A 46 -7.74 -1.32 7.38
CA ILE A 46 -8.15 -1.95 6.13
C ILE A 46 -9.59 -1.54 5.88
N LEU A 47 -9.82 -0.73 4.85
CA LEU A 47 -11.16 -0.24 4.54
C LEU A 47 -11.94 -1.18 3.64
N GLY A 48 -11.23 -2.02 2.89
CA GLY A 48 -11.88 -2.98 2.00
C GLY A 48 -10.86 -3.63 1.10
N GLY A 49 -11.35 -4.43 0.18
CA GLY A 49 -10.50 -5.11 -0.78
C GLY A 49 -11.14 -6.38 -1.30
N ALA A 50 -10.45 -7.04 -2.22
CA ALA A 50 -10.86 -8.32 -2.76
C ALA A 50 -9.61 -9.11 -3.16
N ILE A 51 -9.65 -10.40 -2.91
CA ILE A 51 -8.58 -11.31 -3.25
C ILE A 51 -9.17 -12.49 -4.01
N ASP A 52 -8.64 -12.75 -5.22
CA ASP A 52 -9.06 -13.87 -6.05
C ASP A 52 -7.93 -14.87 -6.16
N THR A 53 -8.27 -16.15 -6.17
CA THR A 53 -7.30 -17.21 -6.40
C THR A 53 -7.43 -17.66 -7.85
N LEU A 54 -6.32 -17.62 -8.57
CA LEU A 54 -6.26 -18.07 -9.95
C LEU A 54 -6.14 -19.60 -10.04
N SER A 55 -6.32 -20.14 -11.24
CA SER A 55 -6.31 -21.58 -11.46
C SER A 55 -4.98 -22.25 -11.10
N ASN A 56 -3.90 -21.49 -11.03
CA ASN A 56 -2.57 -22.00 -10.64
C ASN A 56 -2.25 -21.74 -9.16
N ASP A 57 -3.28 -21.49 -8.34
CA ASP A 57 -3.18 -21.16 -6.91
C ASP A 57 -2.52 -19.81 -6.59
N ASN A 58 -2.16 -19.04 -7.59
CA ASN A 58 -1.70 -17.67 -7.37
C ASN A 58 -2.87 -16.78 -6.99
N LYS A 59 -2.61 -15.83 -6.12
CA LYS A 59 -3.61 -14.86 -5.68
C LYS A 59 -3.35 -13.52 -6.33
N VAL A 60 -4.43 -12.85 -6.72
CA VAL A 60 -4.37 -11.46 -7.22
C VAL A 60 -5.41 -10.67 -6.46
N GLY A 61 -5.17 -9.42 -6.27
CA GLY A 61 -6.16 -8.61 -5.58
C GLY A 61 -5.70 -7.22 -5.26
N HIS A 62 -6.52 -6.58 -4.45
CA HIS A 62 -6.23 -5.25 -3.96
C HIS A 62 -6.73 -5.09 -2.52
N LEU A 63 -6.10 -4.19 -1.81
CA LEU A 63 -6.52 -3.76 -0.49
C LEU A 63 -6.59 -2.25 -0.48
N VAL A 64 -7.64 -1.72 0.12
CA VAL A 64 -7.78 -0.28 0.33
C VAL A 64 -7.41 -0.02 1.79
N LEU A 65 -6.37 0.76 2.00
CA LEU A 65 -5.79 1.00 3.31
C LEU A 65 -5.86 2.48 3.66
N GLU A 66 -6.19 2.75 4.92
CA GLU A 66 -6.09 4.08 5.48
C GLU A 66 -4.87 4.10 6.38
N ILE A 67 -3.93 4.97 6.08
CA ILE A 67 -2.65 5.03 6.77
C ILE A 67 -2.43 6.42 7.34
N GLU A 68 -2.14 6.49 8.63
CA GLU A 68 -1.73 7.72 9.30
C GLU A 68 -0.24 7.60 9.60
N ALA A 69 0.57 8.32 8.85
CA ALA A 69 2.01 8.28 8.99
C ALA A 69 2.65 9.55 8.49
N ASP A 70 3.62 10.06 9.25
CA ASP A 70 4.40 11.21 8.80
C ASP A 70 5.31 10.84 7.63
N GLU A 71 5.74 9.57 7.56
CA GLU A 71 6.60 9.06 6.51
C GLU A 71 5.83 8.36 5.40
N ILE A 72 4.66 8.90 5.04
CA ILE A 72 3.79 8.23 4.05
C ILE A 72 4.49 8.01 2.70
N LEU A 73 5.35 8.92 2.29
CA LEU A 73 6.08 8.76 1.02
C LEU A 73 7.08 7.60 1.10
N GLU A 74 7.72 7.40 2.24
CA GLU A 74 8.63 6.28 2.45
C GLU A 74 7.89 4.96 2.46
N VAL A 75 6.69 4.94 3.03
CA VAL A 75 5.82 3.76 3.02
C VAL A 75 5.48 3.38 1.58
N ILE A 76 5.09 4.36 0.78
CA ILE A 76 4.72 4.13 -0.63
C ILE A 76 5.94 3.63 -1.42
N GLU A 77 7.10 4.22 -1.20
CA GLU A 77 8.32 3.81 -1.87
C GLU A 77 8.72 2.38 -1.51
N TRP A 78 8.57 2.02 -0.24
CA TRP A 78 8.85 0.65 0.20
C TRP A 78 7.93 -0.35 -0.51
N LEU A 79 6.64 -0.03 -0.59
CA LEU A 79 5.68 -0.89 -1.29
C LEU A 79 6.02 -1.04 -2.77
N LYS A 80 6.34 0.05 -3.43
CA LYS A 80 6.73 0.02 -4.84
C LYS A 80 8.02 -0.77 -5.05
N GLY A 81 8.94 -0.71 -4.10
CA GLY A 81 10.17 -1.50 -4.16
C GLY A 81 9.92 -3.00 -4.10
N HIS A 82 8.78 -3.41 -3.58
CA HIS A 82 8.36 -4.81 -3.55
C HIS A 82 7.47 -5.17 -4.74
N LYS A 83 7.47 -4.33 -5.77
CA LYS A 83 6.74 -4.54 -7.03
C LYS A 83 5.23 -4.54 -6.86
N LEU A 84 4.74 -3.88 -5.84
CA LEU A 84 3.31 -3.71 -5.65
C LEU A 84 2.82 -2.47 -6.38
N GLY A 85 1.60 -2.54 -6.90
CA GLY A 85 0.92 -1.37 -7.42
C GLY A 85 0.38 -0.54 -6.26
N VAL A 86 0.58 0.77 -6.31
CA VAL A 86 0.08 1.68 -5.27
C VAL A 86 -0.62 2.84 -5.95
N GLU A 87 -1.88 3.04 -5.61
CA GLU A 87 -2.65 4.21 -6.02
C GLU A 87 -3.00 5.04 -4.80
N VAL A 88 -2.73 6.33 -4.85
CA VAL A 88 -3.19 7.24 -3.81
C VAL A 88 -4.60 7.67 -4.16
N ILE A 89 -5.56 7.35 -3.29
CA ILE A 89 -6.96 7.66 -3.51
C ILE A 89 -7.30 9.02 -2.90
N ASN A 90 -6.69 9.29 -1.75
CA ASN A 90 -7.01 10.52 -1.04
C ASN A 90 -5.80 11.00 -0.25
#